data_9ed45613d2cf04dbf20a7f58e30b3840
#
_entry.id   9ed45613d2cf04dbf20a7f58e30b3840
#
_cell.length_a   1.000
_cell.length_b   1.000
_cell.length_c   1.000
_cell.angle_alpha   90.00
_cell.angle_beta   90.00
_cell.angle_gamma   90.00
#
_symmetry.space_group_name_H-M   'P 1'
#
loop_
_entity.id
_entity.type
_entity.pdbx_description
1 polymer ?
#
loop_
_entity_poly.entity_id
_entity_poly.type
_entity_poly.pdbx_seq_one_letter_code
_entity_poly.pdbx_strand_id
1 'polypeptide(L)'
;VPDKSKTIYDGAIACWRGDKMGWFKDQLVRNSLKYGIPIFEPYCNLSQEVRDLIWKGCPAETEEESIIGLNEFFKWVEANRYKVQYKYMLSRYSGKTVCNECGGSRLRKEALYVKVGGKTIHELLCMNVDQLLDFLENIDLNDTDRKIAEKAIERQIGARGIYHAFAEGRTSTSTA
;
A
#
# COMPACT_ATOMS: atom_id res chain seq x y z
N VAL A 1 5.10 12.98 -5.84
CA VAL A 1 6.31 13.66 -6.29
C VAL A 1 7.49 12.70 -6.16
N PRO A 2 7.87 12.00 -7.25
CA PRO A 2 8.95 11.00 -7.19
C PRO A 2 10.33 11.65 -7.10
N ASP A 3 10.51 12.77 -7.74
CA ASP A 3 11.75 13.53 -7.78
C ASP A 3 11.51 14.93 -7.21
N LYS A 4 12.02 15.18 -6.03
CA LYS A 4 11.84 16.43 -5.29
C LYS A 4 12.82 17.54 -5.74
N SER A 5 13.84 17.20 -6.53
CA SER A 5 14.78 18.17 -7.11
C SER A 5 14.20 18.94 -8.29
N LYS A 6 13.14 18.40 -8.90
CA LYS A 6 12.45 19.04 -10.03
C LYS A 6 11.53 20.16 -9.56
N THR A 7 11.37 21.13 -10.48
CA THR A 7 10.41 22.22 -10.30
C THR A 7 9.00 21.77 -10.67
N ILE A 8 7.98 22.51 -10.24
CA ILE A 8 6.60 22.25 -10.67
C ILE A 8 6.50 22.40 -12.19
N TYR A 9 7.17 23.41 -12.75
CA TYR A 9 7.21 23.66 -14.19
C TYR A 9 7.81 22.48 -14.97
N ASP A 10 8.92 21.91 -14.50
CA ASP A 10 9.58 20.73 -15.09
C ASP A 10 8.87 19.41 -14.79
N GLY A 11 7.70 19.46 -14.20
CA GLY A 11 6.86 18.31 -13.93
C GLY A 11 7.29 17.48 -12.71
N ALA A 12 7.60 18.12 -11.60
CA ALA A 12 7.77 17.44 -10.30
C ALA A 12 6.55 16.59 -9.97
N ILE A 13 5.34 17.03 -10.31
CA ILE A 13 4.09 16.32 -10.09
C ILE A 13 3.88 15.32 -11.24
N ALA A 14 4.28 14.09 -11.01
CA ALA A 14 4.33 13.06 -12.04
C ALA A 14 2.95 12.67 -12.60
N CYS A 15 1.88 12.74 -11.83
CA CYS A 15 0.53 12.40 -12.26
C CYS A 15 -0.08 13.40 -13.24
N TRP A 16 0.46 14.62 -13.31
CA TRP A 16 0.04 15.66 -14.24
C TRP A 16 0.88 15.75 -15.52
N ARG A 17 1.81 14.81 -15.71
CA ARG A 17 2.59 14.71 -16.94
C ARG A 17 1.74 14.13 -18.07
N GLY A 18 2.00 14.60 -19.29
CA GLY A 18 1.33 14.16 -20.53
C GLY A 18 0.15 15.03 -20.91
N ASP A 19 -0.22 14.99 -22.18
CA ASP A 19 -1.15 15.93 -22.81
C ASP A 19 -2.55 15.93 -22.18
N LYS A 20 -3.03 14.75 -21.75
CA LYS A 20 -4.38 14.61 -21.17
C LYS A 20 -4.50 15.16 -19.76
N MET A 21 -3.41 15.16 -18.98
CA MET A 21 -3.38 15.60 -17.57
C MET A 21 -2.63 16.91 -17.38
N GLY A 22 -1.98 17.42 -18.43
CA GLY A 22 -1.26 18.68 -18.44
C GLY A 22 -2.13 19.87 -18.05
N TRP A 23 -3.43 19.81 -18.35
CA TRP A 23 -4.39 20.86 -18.02
C TRP A 23 -4.37 21.23 -16.52
N PHE A 24 -4.27 20.25 -15.62
CA PHE A 24 -4.19 20.51 -14.18
C PHE A 24 -2.91 21.27 -13.80
N LYS A 25 -1.78 20.91 -14.43
CA LYS A 25 -0.52 21.64 -14.27
C LYS A 25 -0.64 23.07 -14.82
N ASP A 26 -1.22 23.23 -16.00
CA ASP A 26 -1.35 24.52 -16.67
C ASP A 26 -2.25 25.46 -15.86
N GLN A 27 -3.31 24.96 -15.24
CA GLN A 27 -4.15 25.73 -14.34
C GLN A 27 -3.37 26.23 -13.11
N LEU A 28 -2.58 25.36 -12.48
CA LEU A 28 -1.72 25.76 -11.35
C LEU A 28 -0.67 26.79 -11.79
N VAL A 29 -0.06 26.61 -12.96
CA VAL A 29 0.95 27.54 -13.51
C VAL A 29 0.34 28.92 -13.81
N ARG A 30 -0.85 28.98 -14.42
CA ARG A 30 -1.55 30.24 -14.71
C ARG A 30 -1.86 31.03 -13.44
N ASN A 31 -2.28 30.33 -12.39
CA ASN A 31 -2.71 30.93 -11.13
C ASN A 31 -1.56 31.10 -10.12
N SER A 32 -0.34 30.67 -10.48
CA SER A 32 0.82 30.67 -9.58
C SER A 32 1.15 32.04 -9.02
N LEU A 33 1.05 33.09 -9.81
CA LEU A 33 1.33 34.47 -9.38
C LEU A 33 0.29 34.97 -8.36
N LYS A 34 -0.99 34.65 -8.58
CA LYS A 34 -2.10 35.04 -7.69
C LYS A 34 -1.95 34.43 -6.30
N TYR A 35 -1.48 33.19 -6.22
CA TYR A 35 -1.34 32.47 -4.97
C TYR A 35 0.11 32.40 -4.45
N GLY A 36 1.03 33.15 -5.05
CA GLY A 36 2.42 33.20 -4.61
C GLY A 36 3.17 31.87 -4.68
N ILE A 37 2.85 31.04 -5.68
CA ILE A 37 3.47 29.72 -5.83
C ILE A 37 4.75 29.82 -6.64
N PRO A 38 5.94 29.54 -6.10
CA PRO A 38 7.21 29.59 -6.83
C PRO A 38 7.38 28.34 -7.72
N ILE A 39 6.82 28.38 -8.93
CA ILE A 39 6.79 27.24 -9.86
C ILE A 39 8.14 26.81 -10.42
N PHE A 40 9.14 27.69 -10.36
CA PHE A 40 10.51 27.45 -10.85
C PHE A 40 11.48 26.99 -9.73
N GLU A 41 11.03 26.95 -8.50
CA GLU A 41 11.84 26.42 -7.41
C GLU A 41 11.69 24.89 -7.30
N PRO A 42 12.77 24.17 -6.91
CA PRO A 42 12.70 22.75 -6.62
C PRO A 42 11.63 22.44 -5.58
N TYR A 43 10.89 21.36 -5.77
CA TYR A 43 9.80 20.98 -4.85
C TYR A 43 10.28 20.81 -3.39
N CYS A 44 11.54 20.41 -3.18
CA CYS A 44 12.12 20.30 -1.84
C CYS A 44 12.25 21.62 -1.10
N ASN A 45 12.37 22.74 -1.83
CA ASN A 45 12.56 24.06 -1.24
C ASN A 45 11.23 24.80 -0.96
N LEU A 46 10.12 24.28 -1.50
CA LEU A 46 8.81 24.86 -1.27
C LEU A 46 8.43 24.87 0.19
N SER A 47 7.80 25.97 0.66
CA SER A 47 7.26 26.06 2.01
C SER A 47 6.15 25.02 2.24
N GLN A 48 5.89 24.69 3.49
CA GLN A 48 4.82 23.74 3.83
C GLN A 48 3.44 24.26 3.39
N GLU A 49 3.20 25.55 3.49
CA GLU A 49 1.95 26.20 3.05
C GLU A 49 1.71 26.01 1.56
N VAL A 50 2.73 26.21 0.73
CA VAL A 50 2.64 26.00 -0.71
C VAL A 50 2.42 24.53 -1.04
N ARG A 51 3.09 23.60 -0.34
CA ARG A 51 2.85 22.17 -0.49
C ARG A 51 1.42 21.79 -0.15
N ASP A 52 0.90 22.31 0.96
CA ASP A 52 -0.47 22.08 1.40
C ASP A 52 -1.48 22.61 0.38
N LEU A 53 -1.21 23.76 -0.21
CA LEU A 53 -2.03 24.35 -1.26
C LEU A 53 -2.04 23.44 -2.51
N ILE A 54 -0.90 22.92 -2.94
CA ILE A 54 -0.80 21.97 -4.05
C ILE A 54 -1.60 20.69 -3.76
N TRP A 55 -1.61 20.21 -2.51
CA TRP A 55 -2.33 19.01 -2.13
C TRP A 55 -3.84 19.24 -1.97
N LYS A 56 -4.23 20.31 -1.29
CA LYS A 56 -5.64 20.61 -0.96
C LYS A 56 -6.35 21.36 -2.08
N GLY A 57 -5.59 22.15 -2.86
CA GLY A 57 -6.16 23.10 -3.82
C GLY A 57 -6.66 24.38 -3.12
N CYS A 58 -7.11 25.31 -3.93
CA CYS A 58 -7.76 26.52 -3.49
C CYS A 58 -9.01 26.77 -4.33
N PRO A 59 -10.21 26.68 -3.77
CA PRO A 59 -11.42 27.02 -4.45
C PRO A 59 -11.46 28.53 -4.69
N ALA A 60 -11.94 28.94 -5.86
CA ALA A 60 -12.18 30.35 -6.19
C ALA A 60 -13.60 30.52 -6.73
N GLU A 61 -14.07 31.74 -6.91
CA GLU A 61 -15.41 32.06 -7.42
C GLU A 61 -15.59 31.57 -8.87
N THR A 62 -14.50 31.53 -9.64
CA THR A 62 -14.48 31.02 -11.01
C THR A 62 -13.60 29.79 -11.14
N GLU A 63 -14.00 28.83 -11.99
CA GLU A 63 -13.22 27.61 -12.26
C GLU A 63 -11.84 27.93 -12.84
N GLU A 64 -11.71 29.03 -13.60
CA GLU A 64 -10.44 29.46 -14.19
C GLU A 64 -9.43 29.93 -13.16
N GLU A 65 -9.87 30.50 -12.06
CA GLU A 65 -9.04 31.03 -10.97
C GLU A 65 -8.81 29.99 -9.86
N SER A 66 -9.57 28.92 -9.84
CA SER A 66 -9.42 27.86 -8.84
C SER A 66 -8.14 27.04 -9.10
N ILE A 67 -7.55 26.50 -8.04
CA ILE A 67 -6.48 25.51 -8.16
C ILE A 67 -7.04 24.18 -7.67
N ILE A 68 -7.15 23.24 -8.60
CA ILE A 68 -7.53 21.87 -8.26
C ILE A 68 -6.33 21.18 -7.62
N GLY A 69 -6.46 20.82 -6.36
CA GLY A 69 -5.42 20.12 -5.61
C GLY A 69 -5.28 18.67 -6.03
N LEU A 70 -4.15 18.06 -5.64
CA LEU A 70 -3.89 16.64 -5.88
C LEU A 70 -4.95 15.73 -5.28
N ASN A 71 -5.48 16.07 -4.11
CA ASN A 71 -6.54 15.28 -3.48
C ASN A 71 -7.82 15.25 -4.31
N GLU A 72 -8.21 16.38 -4.85
CA GLU A 72 -9.40 16.49 -5.71
C GLU A 72 -9.18 15.83 -7.07
N PHE A 73 -7.99 16.00 -7.64
CA PHE A 73 -7.57 15.28 -8.84
C PHE A 73 -7.70 13.76 -8.67
N PHE A 74 -7.21 13.17 -7.57
CA PHE A 74 -7.32 11.74 -7.35
C PHE A 74 -8.76 11.29 -7.09
N LYS A 75 -9.59 12.09 -6.43
CA LYS A 75 -11.04 11.83 -6.32
C LYS A 75 -11.71 11.80 -7.69
N TRP A 76 -11.36 12.75 -8.55
CA TRP A 76 -11.87 12.78 -9.91
C TRP A 76 -11.42 11.56 -10.73
N VAL A 77 -10.16 11.15 -10.61
CA VAL A 77 -9.61 9.93 -11.27
C VAL A 77 -10.36 8.69 -10.75
N GLU A 78 -10.63 8.62 -9.45
CA GLU A 78 -11.37 7.51 -8.82
C GLU A 78 -12.83 7.44 -9.33
N ALA A 79 -13.51 8.56 -9.44
CA ALA A 79 -14.85 8.64 -10.02
C ALA A 79 -14.90 8.15 -11.47
N ASN A 80 -13.81 8.33 -12.22
CA ASN A 80 -13.67 7.89 -13.61
C ASN A 80 -12.99 6.51 -13.76
N ARG A 81 -12.91 5.72 -12.70
CA ARG A 81 -12.22 4.42 -12.64
C ARG A 81 -12.73 3.37 -13.65
N TYR A 82 -13.92 3.58 -14.22
CA TYR A 82 -14.44 2.73 -15.28
C TYR A 82 -13.58 2.74 -16.56
N LYS A 83 -12.79 3.79 -16.80
CA LYS A 83 -11.84 3.85 -17.91
C LYS A 83 -10.53 3.18 -17.51
N VAL A 84 -10.02 2.28 -18.36
CA VAL A 84 -8.81 1.48 -18.12
C VAL A 84 -7.60 2.34 -17.76
N GLN A 85 -7.39 3.46 -18.45
CA GLN A 85 -6.28 4.39 -18.22
C GLN A 85 -6.24 4.94 -16.79
N TYR A 86 -7.39 5.27 -16.20
CA TYR A 86 -7.47 5.78 -14.83
C TYR A 86 -7.29 4.68 -13.79
N LYS A 87 -7.72 3.45 -14.10
CA LYS A 87 -7.44 2.28 -13.28
C LYS A 87 -5.92 2.03 -13.14
N TYR A 88 -5.18 2.11 -14.26
CA TYR A 88 -3.72 2.00 -14.25
C TYR A 88 -3.06 3.15 -13.46
N MET A 89 -3.55 4.37 -13.63
CA MET A 89 -3.05 5.53 -12.89
C MET A 89 -3.23 5.34 -11.39
N LEU A 90 -4.41 4.96 -10.93
CA LEU A 90 -4.67 4.66 -9.52
C LEU A 90 -3.75 3.56 -9.00
N SER A 91 -3.62 2.45 -9.73
CA SER A 91 -2.73 1.35 -9.32
C SER A 91 -1.27 1.78 -9.17
N ARG A 92 -0.81 2.71 -10.03
CA ARG A 92 0.56 3.23 -10.00
C ARG A 92 0.84 4.15 -8.82
N TYR A 93 -0.16 4.95 -8.41
CA TYR A 93 0.01 5.97 -7.36
C TYR A 93 -0.59 5.55 -6.01
N SER A 94 -1.38 4.48 -5.97
CA SER A 94 -1.90 3.92 -4.71
C SER A 94 -0.82 3.13 -3.99
N GLY A 95 -0.52 3.52 -2.77
CA GLY A 95 0.32 2.74 -1.86
C GLY A 95 -0.47 1.57 -1.22
N LYS A 96 0.27 0.61 -0.68
CA LYS A 96 -0.31 -0.42 0.19
C LYS A 96 -0.13 0.02 1.64
N THR A 97 -1.22 0.18 2.35
CA THR A 97 -1.22 0.49 3.78
C THR A 97 -1.86 -0.66 4.55
N VAL A 98 -1.46 -0.80 5.80
CA VAL A 98 -2.12 -1.76 6.70
C VAL A 98 -3.53 -1.25 6.99
N CYS A 99 -4.51 -2.13 6.86
CA CYS A 99 -5.91 -1.80 7.15
C CYS A 99 -6.09 -1.53 8.65
N ASN A 100 -6.68 -0.39 9.00
CA ASN A 100 -6.90 -0.01 10.40
C ASN A 100 -7.91 -0.92 11.12
N GLU A 101 -8.84 -1.53 10.38
CA GLU A 101 -9.84 -2.43 10.98
C GLU A 101 -9.28 -3.81 11.29
N CYS A 102 -8.57 -4.43 10.33
CA CYS A 102 -8.06 -5.79 10.49
C CYS A 102 -6.59 -5.86 10.90
N GLY A 103 -5.88 -4.73 11.02
CA GLY A 103 -4.47 -4.71 11.40
C GLY A 103 -3.55 -5.54 10.50
N GLY A 104 -3.95 -5.76 9.23
CA GLY A 104 -3.20 -6.60 8.30
C GLY A 104 -3.62 -8.06 8.25
N SER A 105 -4.48 -8.54 9.16
CA SER A 105 -4.93 -9.94 9.20
C SER A 105 -5.77 -10.35 7.99
N ARG A 106 -6.42 -9.40 7.32
CA ARG A 106 -7.40 -9.61 6.24
C ARG A 106 -8.62 -10.43 6.66
N LEU A 107 -8.80 -10.64 7.96
CA LEU A 107 -9.88 -11.39 8.55
C LEU A 107 -10.89 -10.43 9.21
N ARG A 108 -12.13 -10.87 9.34
CA ARG A 108 -13.14 -10.19 10.14
C ARG A 108 -12.79 -10.31 11.63
N LYS A 109 -13.21 -9.34 12.44
CA LYS A 109 -12.94 -9.32 13.89
C LYS A 109 -13.44 -10.60 14.60
N GLU A 110 -14.58 -11.13 14.15
CA GLU A 110 -15.20 -12.34 14.71
C GLU A 110 -14.31 -13.57 14.53
N ALA A 111 -13.52 -13.65 13.47
CA ALA A 111 -12.58 -14.74 13.25
C ALA A 111 -11.45 -14.79 14.30
N LEU A 112 -11.17 -13.66 14.95
CA LEU A 112 -10.16 -13.56 16.00
C LEU A 112 -10.67 -13.99 17.38
N TYR A 113 -11.98 -14.24 17.53
CA TYR A 113 -12.55 -14.76 18.78
C TYR A 113 -12.23 -16.24 19.00
N VAL A 114 -12.04 -16.98 17.90
CA VAL A 114 -11.63 -18.38 17.97
C VAL A 114 -10.14 -18.47 18.28
N LYS A 115 -9.81 -19.16 19.37
CA LYS A 115 -8.42 -19.39 19.79
C LYS A 115 -8.16 -20.89 19.82
N VAL A 116 -7.00 -21.28 19.33
CA VAL A 116 -6.49 -22.66 19.40
C VAL A 116 -5.19 -22.63 20.20
N GLY A 117 -5.11 -23.36 21.28
CA GLY A 117 -3.97 -23.30 22.20
C GLY A 117 -3.70 -21.89 22.73
N GLY A 118 -4.76 -21.08 22.96
CA GLY A 118 -4.66 -19.69 23.43
C GLY A 118 -4.29 -18.65 22.38
N LYS A 119 -3.98 -19.04 21.13
CA LYS A 119 -3.58 -18.15 20.04
C LYS A 119 -4.66 -18.02 18.99
N THR A 120 -4.79 -16.80 18.42
CA THR A 120 -5.69 -16.51 17.31
C THR A 120 -5.06 -16.94 15.99
N ILE A 121 -5.89 -17.14 14.96
CA ILE A 121 -5.39 -17.47 13.61
C ILE A 121 -4.42 -16.41 13.06
N HIS A 122 -4.63 -15.14 13.40
CA HIS A 122 -3.73 -14.06 12.98
C HIS A 122 -2.34 -14.18 13.62
N GLU A 123 -2.29 -14.49 14.93
CA GLU A 123 -1.01 -14.69 15.64
C GLU A 123 -0.26 -15.89 15.06
N LEU A 124 -0.97 -16.97 14.71
CA LEU A 124 -0.35 -18.13 14.06
C LEU A 124 0.20 -17.81 12.67
N LEU A 125 -0.51 -17.01 11.88
CA LEU A 125 -0.06 -16.59 10.55
C LEU A 125 1.14 -15.62 10.58
N CYS A 126 1.37 -14.95 11.70
CA CYS A 126 2.52 -14.05 11.89
C CYS A 126 3.79 -14.80 12.37
N MET A 127 3.67 -16.07 12.76
CA MET A 127 4.80 -16.89 13.17
C MET A 127 5.63 -17.31 11.97
N ASN A 128 6.93 -17.52 12.19
CA ASN A 128 7.74 -18.22 11.20
C ASN A 128 7.37 -19.72 11.21
N VAL A 129 7.82 -20.45 10.18
CA VAL A 129 7.45 -21.86 10.00
C VAL A 129 7.90 -22.73 11.16
N ASP A 130 9.11 -22.50 11.70
CA ASP A 130 9.64 -23.29 12.82
C ASP A 130 8.85 -23.05 14.10
N GLN A 131 8.52 -21.78 14.40
CA GLN A 131 7.70 -21.43 15.57
C GLN A 131 6.28 -22.00 15.47
N LEU A 132 5.71 -22.02 14.25
CA LEU A 132 4.39 -22.60 14.03
C LEU A 132 4.41 -24.11 14.24
N LEU A 133 5.46 -24.79 13.79
CA LEU A 133 5.63 -26.22 13.97
C LEU A 133 5.83 -26.59 15.44
N ASP A 134 6.73 -25.90 16.13
CA ASP A 134 6.94 -26.09 17.58
C ASP A 134 5.64 -25.87 18.36
N PHE A 135 4.85 -24.86 17.96
CA PHE A 135 3.54 -24.63 18.57
C PHE A 135 2.57 -25.78 18.32
N LEU A 136 2.50 -26.31 17.08
CA LEU A 136 1.59 -27.41 16.72
C LEU A 136 1.99 -28.74 17.36
N GLU A 137 3.29 -29.00 17.54
CA GLU A 137 3.81 -30.20 18.21
C GLU A 137 3.53 -30.18 19.71
N ASN A 138 3.58 -29.01 20.34
CA ASN A 138 3.43 -28.84 21.79
C ASN A 138 2.04 -28.33 22.20
N ILE A 139 1.07 -28.29 21.30
CA ILE A 139 -0.26 -27.79 21.59
C ILE A 139 -1.01 -28.78 22.51
N ASP A 140 -1.54 -28.27 23.64
CA ASP A 140 -2.39 -29.02 24.53
C ASP A 140 -3.83 -29.00 24.02
N LEU A 141 -4.29 -30.15 23.53
CA LEU A 141 -5.64 -30.36 23.01
C LEU A 141 -6.31 -31.47 23.76
N ASN A 142 -7.61 -31.35 23.97
CA ASN A 142 -8.40 -32.45 24.50
C ASN A 142 -8.43 -33.65 23.53
N ASP A 143 -8.79 -34.84 23.98
CA ASP A 143 -8.76 -36.07 23.15
C ASP A 143 -9.62 -36.01 21.91
N THR A 144 -10.73 -35.27 21.95
CA THR A 144 -11.64 -35.09 20.81
C THR A 144 -11.03 -34.18 19.76
N ASP A 145 -10.50 -33.02 20.18
CA ASP A 145 -9.89 -32.06 19.29
C ASP A 145 -8.58 -32.60 18.71
N ARG A 146 -7.82 -33.38 19.48
CA ARG A 146 -6.61 -34.06 19.01
C ARG A 146 -6.90 -35.00 17.83
N LYS A 147 -7.94 -35.83 17.92
CA LYS A 147 -8.36 -36.71 16.84
C LYS A 147 -8.80 -35.98 15.59
N ILE A 148 -9.45 -34.83 15.73
CA ILE A 148 -9.88 -33.99 14.63
C ILE A 148 -8.67 -33.31 13.95
N ALA A 149 -7.72 -32.82 14.75
CA ALA A 149 -6.56 -32.07 14.28
C ALA A 149 -5.43 -32.97 13.74
N GLU A 150 -5.37 -34.26 14.11
CA GLU A 150 -4.28 -35.19 13.83
C GLU A 150 -3.83 -35.14 12.35
N LYS A 151 -4.77 -35.33 11.42
CA LYS A 151 -4.46 -35.28 9.98
C LYS A 151 -3.96 -33.93 9.47
N ALA A 152 -4.41 -32.85 10.09
CA ALA A 152 -3.97 -31.50 9.73
C ALA A 152 -2.54 -31.22 10.24
N ILE A 153 -2.26 -31.64 11.47
CA ILE A 153 -0.94 -31.53 12.11
C ILE A 153 0.09 -32.38 11.36
N GLU A 154 -0.22 -33.64 11.05
CA GLU A 154 0.66 -34.54 10.27
C GLU A 154 1.02 -33.95 8.90
N ARG A 155 0.06 -33.34 8.21
CA ARG A 155 0.31 -32.67 6.92
C ARG A 155 1.25 -31.50 7.05
N GLN A 156 1.14 -30.70 8.10
CA GLN A 156 2.01 -29.54 8.33
C GLN A 156 3.43 -29.98 8.70
N ILE A 157 3.55 -30.99 9.56
CA ILE A 157 4.86 -31.57 9.92
C ILE A 157 5.52 -32.24 8.71
N GLY A 158 4.75 -32.97 7.88
CA GLY A 158 5.26 -33.57 6.64
C GLY A 158 5.74 -32.54 5.62
N ALA A 159 5.10 -31.39 5.55
CA ALA A 159 5.55 -30.29 4.68
C ALA A 159 6.92 -29.73 5.09
N ARG A 160 7.31 -29.79 6.37
CA ARG A 160 8.63 -29.38 6.87
C ARG A 160 9.77 -30.05 6.11
N GLY A 161 9.69 -31.38 5.90
CA GLY A 161 10.71 -32.12 5.17
C GLY A 161 10.92 -31.62 3.74
N ILE A 162 9.85 -31.22 3.08
CA ILE A 162 9.89 -30.69 1.72
C ILE A 162 10.53 -29.30 1.70
N TYR A 163 10.21 -28.42 2.65
CA TYR A 163 10.81 -27.07 2.73
C TYR A 163 12.30 -27.12 3.09
N HIS A 164 12.73 -27.98 3.99
CA HIS A 164 14.14 -28.16 4.32
C HIS A 164 14.93 -28.72 3.13
N ALA A 165 14.42 -29.72 2.43
CA ALA A 165 15.04 -30.25 1.22
C ALA A 165 15.19 -29.19 0.11
N PHE A 166 14.19 -28.32 -0.06
CA PHE A 166 14.29 -27.20 -1.00
C PHE A 166 15.26 -26.10 -0.57
N ALA A 167 15.39 -25.84 0.73
CA ALA A 167 16.33 -24.85 1.26
C ALA A 167 17.78 -25.36 1.12
N GLU A 168 18.04 -26.60 1.43
CA GLU A 168 19.35 -27.24 1.30
C GLU A 168 19.77 -27.43 -0.16
N GLY A 169 18.83 -27.76 -1.06
CA GLY A 169 19.10 -27.91 -2.50
C GLY A 169 19.44 -26.60 -3.22
N ARG A 170 19.11 -25.44 -2.67
CA ARG A 170 19.48 -24.12 -3.22
C ARG A 170 20.87 -23.67 -2.80
N THR A 171 21.46 -24.24 -1.78
CA THR A 171 22.82 -23.91 -1.33
C THR A 171 23.90 -24.71 -2.05
N SER A 172 23.55 -25.80 -2.76
CA SER A 172 24.51 -26.67 -3.45
C SER A 172 24.80 -26.31 -4.92
N THR A 173 24.10 -25.30 -5.51
CA THR A 173 24.29 -24.91 -6.93
C THR A 173 25.03 -23.57 -7.12
N SER A 174 25.66 -23.01 -6.09
CA SER A 174 26.38 -21.73 -6.17
C SER A 174 27.90 -21.84 -5.98
N THR A 175 28.49 -22.99 -6.28
CA THR A 175 29.96 -23.13 -6.33
C THR A 175 30.37 -24.13 -7.41
N ALA A 176 30.38 -23.63 -8.66
CA ALA A 176 31.20 -24.20 -9.74
C ALA A 176 31.42 -23.10 -10.79
#